data_10fb2c446f6197411ce5389a2edabd26
#
_entry.id   10fb2c446f6197411ce5389a2edabd26
#
_cell.length_a   1.000
_cell.length_b   1.000
_cell.length_c   1.000
_cell.angle_alpha   90.00
_cell.angle_beta   90.00
_cell.angle_gamma   90.00
#
_symmetry.space_group_name_H-M   'P 1'
#
loop_
_entity.id
_entity.type
_entity.pdbx_description
1 polymer ?
#
loop_
_entity_poly.entity_id
_entity_poly.type
_entity_poly.pdbx_seq_one_letter_code
_entity_poly.pdbx_strand_id
1 'polypeptide(L)'
;MFEKGLDLIIRTVERALEICDHVVFMNVSGNHDYNLSYYAASVVNRLYKDNPRVELIFNPISRKYYEYGQNLLGFTHGNEEGKNLVTLMQEEEKEAWGRTTYREWMLGHLHHEIRTELS
;
A
#
# COMPACT_ATOMS: atom_id res chain seq x y z
N MET A 1 18.85 -13.74 -2.82
CA MET A 1 17.52 -13.36 -3.33
C MET A 1 16.86 -12.28 -2.49
N PHE A 2 16.76 -12.47 -1.17
CA PHE A 2 16.20 -11.46 -0.28
C PHE A 2 16.95 -10.12 -0.37
N GLU A 3 18.26 -10.16 -0.33
CA GLU A 3 19.08 -8.95 -0.37
C GLU A 3 18.92 -8.14 -1.65
N LYS A 4 18.78 -8.82 -2.79
CA LYS A 4 18.57 -8.13 -4.07
C LYS A 4 17.22 -7.45 -4.13
N GLY A 5 16.19 -8.11 -3.61
CA GLY A 5 14.87 -7.52 -3.52
C GLY A 5 14.85 -6.31 -2.60
N LEU A 6 15.51 -6.42 -1.45
CA LEU A 6 15.60 -5.33 -0.49
C LEU A 6 16.37 -4.14 -1.10
N ASP A 7 17.49 -4.41 -1.79
CA ASP A 7 18.25 -3.35 -2.47
C ASP A 7 17.38 -2.62 -3.48
N LEU A 8 16.56 -3.35 -4.23
CA LEU A 8 15.68 -2.74 -5.22
C LEU A 8 14.65 -1.81 -4.55
N ILE A 9 14.08 -2.25 -3.43
CA ILE A 9 13.14 -1.44 -2.68
C ILE A 9 13.80 -0.14 -2.20
N ILE A 10 14.99 -0.26 -1.61
CA ILE A 10 15.73 0.90 -1.10
C ILE A 10 16.06 1.86 -2.22
N ARG A 11 16.54 1.35 -3.36
CA ARG A 11 16.82 2.20 -4.53
C ARG A 11 15.58 2.92 -5.02
N THR A 12 14.44 2.25 -4.98
CA THR A 12 13.17 2.86 -5.40
C THR A 12 12.79 4.01 -4.48
N VAL A 13 12.91 3.81 -3.16
CA VAL A 13 12.62 4.87 -2.19
C VAL A 13 13.59 6.04 -2.37
N GLU A 14 14.89 5.75 -2.51
CA GLU A 14 15.90 6.80 -2.71
C GLU A 14 15.65 7.58 -3.99
N ARG A 15 15.28 6.90 -5.06
CA ARG A 15 14.96 7.58 -6.32
C ARG A 15 13.72 8.45 -6.18
N ALA A 16 12.71 7.96 -5.49
CA ALA A 16 11.50 8.73 -5.24
C ALA A 16 11.81 9.99 -4.44
N LEU A 17 12.70 9.89 -3.45
CA LEU A 17 13.11 11.04 -2.63
C LEU A 17 13.87 12.09 -3.44
N GLU A 18 14.49 11.72 -4.56
CA GLU A 18 15.13 12.67 -5.43
C GLU A 18 14.15 13.52 -6.23
N ILE A 19 12.98 12.98 -6.54
CA ILE A 19 11.99 13.63 -7.41
C ILE A 19 10.76 14.13 -6.67
N CYS A 20 10.47 13.63 -5.48
CA CYS A 20 9.26 13.95 -4.71
C CYS A 20 9.62 14.51 -3.35
N ASP A 21 8.81 15.42 -2.86
CA ASP A 21 9.00 15.99 -1.53
C ASP A 21 8.58 15.03 -0.42
N HIS A 22 7.67 14.12 -0.73
CA HIS A 22 7.09 13.20 0.25
C HIS A 22 6.87 11.84 -0.38
N VAL A 23 7.24 10.79 0.34
CA VAL A 23 7.10 9.40 -0.12
C VAL A 23 6.32 8.62 0.93
N VAL A 24 5.31 7.88 0.50
CA VAL A 24 4.57 6.97 1.37
C VAL A 24 4.99 5.54 1.01
N PHE A 25 5.48 4.82 1.99
CA PHE A 25 5.86 3.42 1.83
C PHE A 25 4.94 2.53 2.65
N MET A 26 4.39 1.50 2.03
CA MET A 26 3.59 0.50 2.74
C MET A 26 3.94 -0.90 2.25
N ASN A 27 3.80 -1.88 3.13
CA ASN A 27 3.96 -3.27 2.75
C ASN A 27 2.60 -3.90 2.46
N VAL A 28 2.52 -4.63 1.34
CA VAL A 28 1.34 -5.41 0.99
C VAL A 28 1.82 -6.83 0.77
N SER A 29 1.45 -7.73 1.68
CA SER A 29 1.97 -9.10 1.67
C SER A 29 1.21 -9.98 0.70
N GLY A 30 1.94 -10.79 -0.08
CA GLY A 30 1.36 -11.81 -0.91
C GLY A 30 1.04 -13.06 -0.09
N ASN A 31 0.29 -13.99 -0.69
CA ASN A 31 -0.12 -15.21 0.00
C ASN A 31 1.00 -16.22 0.19
N HIS A 32 2.11 -16.09 -0.55
CA HIS A 32 3.23 -17.02 -0.47
C HIS A 32 4.49 -16.39 0.15
N ASP A 33 4.54 -15.10 0.33
CA ASP A 33 5.75 -14.40 0.75
C ASP A 33 5.53 -13.48 1.94
N TYR A 34 4.53 -13.76 2.76
CA TYR A 34 4.15 -12.91 3.88
C TYR A 34 5.35 -12.55 4.77
N ASN A 35 6.12 -13.55 5.20
CA ASN A 35 7.22 -13.31 6.13
C ASN A 35 8.35 -12.50 5.51
N LEU A 36 8.72 -12.81 4.27
CA LEU A 36 9.77 -12.07 3.57
C LEU A 36 9.37 -10.63 3.32
N SER A 37 8.14 -10.42 2.89
CA SER A 37 7.61 -9.09 2.65
C SER A 37 7.62 -8.25 3.94
N TYR A 38 7.19 -8.87 5.05
CA TYR A 38 7.15 -8.19 6.33
C TYR A 38 8.55 -7.85 6.82
N TYR A 39 9.51 -8.77 6.68
CA TYR A 39 10.88 -8.52 7.10
C TYR A 39 11.55 -7.44 6.26
N ALA A 40 11.30 -7.44 4.95
CA ALA A 40 11.82 -6.38 4.08
C ALA A 40 11.26 -5.01 4.49
N ALA A 41 9.96 -4.95 4.75
CA ALA A 41 9.32 -3.72 5.22
C ALA A 41 9.87 -3.28 6.57
N SER A 42 10.20 -4.22 7.44
CA SER A 42 10.80 -3.93 8.74
C SER A 42 12.15 -3.22 8.59
N VAL A 43 12.97 -3.68 7.64
CA VAL A 43 14.27 -3.05 7.37
C VAL A 43 14.06 -1.63 6.84
N VAL A 44 13.16 -1.46 5.89
CA VAL A 44 12.85 -0.13 5.33
C VAL A 44 12.33 0.79 6.42
N ASN A 45 11.48 0.28 7.31
CA ASN A 45 10.98 1.06 8.44
C ASN A 45 12.12 1.57 9.32
N ARG A 46 13.09 0.72 9.62
CA ARG A 46 14.24 1.13 10.44
C ARG A 46 15.11 2.18 9.76
N LEU A 47 15.29 2.06 8.45
CA LEU A 47 16.12 2.99 7.70
C LEU A 47 15.50 4.38 7.60
N TYR A 48 14.18 4.46 7.53
CA TYR A 48 13.51 5.73 7.23
C TYR A 48 12.63 6.27 8.36
N LYS A 49 12.59 5.63 9.52
CA LYS A 49 11.71 6.04 10.61
C LYS A 49 11.93 7.48 11.08
N ASP A 50 13.13 7.99 10.92
CA ASP A 50 13.47 9.35 11.34
C ASP A 50 13.49 10.35 10.19
N ASN A 51 13.13 9.93 8.99
CA ASN A 51 13.08 10.80 7.82
C ASN A 51 11.68 11.41 7.70
N PRO A 52 11.52 12.74 7.92
CA PRO A 52 10.19 13.35 7.91
C PRO A 52 9.53 13.36 6.53
N ARG A 53 10.30 13.08 5.48
CA ARG A 53 9.76 13.02 4.12
C ARG A 53 9.21 11.65 3.76
N VAL A 54 9.40 10.64 4.61
CA VAL A 54 8.93 9.28 4.36
C VAL A 54 7.87 8.93 5.40
N GLU A 55 6.67 8.67 4.92
CA GLU A 55 5.59 8.15 5.75
C GLU A 55 5.59 6.63 5.64
N LEU A 56 5.62 5.94 6.77
CA LEU A 56 5.72 4.49 6.81
C LEU A 56 4.41 3.90 7.33
N ILE A 57 3.72 3.14 6.47
CA ILE A 57 2.53 2.40 6.85
C ILE A 57 2.98 0.95 7.03
N PHE A 58 3.46 0.65 8.24
CA PHE A 58 4.08 -0.63 8.56
C PHE A 58 3.27 -1.34 9.64
N ASN A 59 2.57 -2.41 9.23
CA ASN A 59 1.78 -3.24 10.12
C ASN A 59 1.49 -4.57 9.42
N PRO A 60 1.01 -5.61 10.15
CA PRO A 60 0.72 -6.91 9.53
C PRO A 60 -0.65 -7.02 8.87
N ILE A 61 -1.40 -5.94 8.82
CA ILE A 61 -2.74 -5.96 8.22
C ILE A 61 -2.62 -6.12 6.71
N SER A 62 -3.39 -7.06 6.14
CA SER A 62 -3.28 -7.42 4.74
C SER A 62 -3.96 -6.44 3.79
N ARG A 63 -4.99 -5.75 4.22
CA ARG A 63 -5.64 -4.70 3.43
C ARG A 63 -5.22 -3.35 3.97
N LYS A 64 -4.74 -2.47 3.08
CA LYS A 64 -4.27 -1.15 3.47
C LYS A 64 -4.96 -0.09 2.63
N TYR A 65 -5.10 1.09 3.21
CA TYR A 65 -5.80 2.21 2.56
C TYR A 65 -4.97 3.48 2.67
N TYR A 66 -5.10 4.32 1.66
CA TYR A 66 -4.48 5.63 1.69
C TYR A 66 -5.41 6.64 1.03
N GLU A 67 -5.67 7.72 1.73
CA GLU A 67 -6.50 8.81 1.23
C GLU A 67 -5.59 9.93 0.72
N TYR A 68 -5.82 10.35 -0.53
CA TYR A 68 -5.06 11.43 -1.13
C TYR A 68 -6.01 12.34 -1.90
N GLY A 69 -6.25 13.54 -1.37
CA GLY A 69 -7.21 14.47 -1.95
C GLY A 69 -8.60 13.86 -1.99
N GLN A 70 -9.20 13.75 -3.17
CA GLN A 70 -10.51 13.15 -3.37
C GLN A 70 -10.43 11.67 -3.70
N ASN A 71 -9.27 11.05 -3.54
CA ASN A 71 -9.04 9.66 -3.88
C ASN A 71 -8.85 8.80 -2.65
N LEU A 72 -9.52 7.66 -2.61
CA LEU A 72 -9.31 6.65 -1.59
C LEU A 72 -8.73 5.41 -2.29
N LEU A 73 -7.50 5.07 -1.95
CA LEU A 73 -6.78 3.97 -2.56
C LEU A 73 -6.74 2.79 -1.60
N GLY A 74 -7.09 1.61 -2.10
CA GLY A 74 -6.99 0.38 -1.35
C GLY A 74 -5.92 -0.50 -1.95
N PHE A 75 -5.17 -1.19 -1.10
CA PHE A 75 -4.07 -2.05 -1.51
C PHE A 75 -4.20 -3.40 -0.84
N THR A 76 -4.20 -4.46 -1.62
CA THR A 76 -4.22 -5.82 -1.11
C THR A 76 -3.66 -6.76 -2.16
N HIS A 77 -3.26 -7.97 -1.74
CA HIS A 77 -2.83 -8.97 -2.70
C HIS A 77 -4.00 -9.47 -3.55
N GLY A 78 -5.19 -9.57 -2.96
CA GLY A 78 -6.41 -9.90 -3.69
C GLY A 78 -6.82 -11.36 -3.68
N ASN A 79 -6.16 -12.19 -2.89
CA ASN A 79 -6.47 -13.61 -2.85
C ASN A 79 -7.59 -14.00 -1.87
N GLU A 80 -7.96 -13.10 -0.98
CA GLU A 80 -8.95 -13.40 0.07
C GLU A 80 -10.30 -12.71 -0.14
N GLU A 81 -10.32 -11.56 -0.78
CA GLU A 81 -11.49 -10.68 -0.80
C GLU A 81 -12.53 -11.03 -1.87
N GLY A 82 -12.10 -11.67 -2.95
CA GLY A 82 -13.02 -12.02 -4.02
C GLY A 82 -13.67 -10.80 -4.65
N LYS A 83 -15.01 -10.78 -4.65
CA LYS A 83 -15.80 -9.71 -5.26
C LYS A 83 -16.26 -8.65 -4.27
N ASN A 84 -15.82 -8.73 -3.02
CA ASN A 84 -16.32 -7.88 -1.94
C ASN A 84 -15.53 -6.60 -1.71
N LEU A 85 -14.65 -6.23 -2.63
CA LEU A 85 -13.72 -5.12 -2.44
C LEU A 85 -14.40 -3.78 -2.17
N VAL A 86 -15.47 -3.47 -2.89
CA VAL A 86 -16.19 -2.21 -2.70
C VAL A 86 -16.83 -2.16 -1.31
N THR A 87 -17.50 -3.25 -0.94
CA THR A 87 -18.14 -3.35 0.37
C THR A 87 -17.13 -3.26 1.51
N LEU A 88 -16.00 -3.94 1.36
CA LEU A 88 -14.95 -3.91 2.38
C LEU A 88 -14.40 -2.50 2.57
N MET A 89 -14.16 -1.78 1.49
CA MET A 89 -13.68 -0.42 1.58
C MET A 89 -14.69 0.49 2.28
N GLN A 90 -15.98 0.35 1.94
CA GLN A 90 -17.04 1.11 2.58
C GLN A 90 -17.12 0.85 4.08
N GLU A 91 -16.95 -0.39 4.49
CA GLU A 91 -17.05 -0.77 5.89
C GLU A 91 -15.81 -0.43 6.70
N GLU A 92 -14.64 -0.65 6.11
CA GLU A 92 -13.38 -0.45 6.82
C GLU A 92 -12.94 1.00 6.86
N GLU A 93 -13.34 1.79 5.87
CA GLU A 93 -12.96 3.20 5.75
C GLU A 93 -14.18 4.08 5.54
N LYS A 94 -15.16 3.98 6.43
CA LYS A 94 -16.42 4.72 6.32
C LYS A 94 -16.24 6.22 6.19
N GLU A 95 -15.38 6.79 7.02
CA GLU A 95 -15.18 8.24 7.03
C GLU A 95 -14.47 8.71 5.76
N ALA A 96 -13.40 8.04 5.38
CA ALA A 96 -12.67 8.36 4.17
C ALA A 96 -13.53 8.14 2.93
N TRP A 97 -14.37 7.11 2.94
CA TRP A 97 -15.32 6.89 1.86
C TRP A 97 -16.26 8.09 1.69
N GLY A 98 -16.75 8.63 2.81
CA GLY A 98 -17.64 9.79 2.78
C GLY A 98 -16.97 11.08 2.33
N ARG A 99 -15.65 11.19 2.49
CA ARG A 99 -14.91 12.40 2.12
C ARG A 99 -14.40 12.39 0.69
N THR A 100 -14.32 11.19 0.08
CA THR A 100 -13.66 11.04 -1.22
C THR A 100 -14.67 10.86 -2.33
N THR A 101 -14.23 11.11 -3.57
CA THR A 101 -15.05 10.99 -4.77
C THR A 101 -14.65 9.77 -5.59
N TYR A 102 -13.37 9.45 -5.62
CA TYR A 102 -12.81 8.38 -6.45
C TYR A 102 -12.24 7.28 -5.59
N ARG A 103 -12.48 6.03 -5.97
CA ARG A 103 -11.99 4.86 -5.24
C ARG A 103 -11.32 3.90 -6.21
N GLU A 104 -10.20 3.35 -5.79
CA GLU A 104 -9.42 2.44 -6.63
C GLU A 104 -8.77 1.39 -5.76
N TRP A 105 -8.75 0.15 -6.25
CA TRP A 105 -8.03 -0.95 -5.62
C TRP A 105 -6.82 -1.33 -6.47
N MET A 106 -5.67 -1.49 -5.84
CA MET A 106 -4.45 -2.02 -6.44
C MET A 106 -4.29 -3.45 -5.97
N LEU A 107 -4.35 -4.40 -6.89
CA LEU A 107 -4.31 -5.83 -6.59
C LEU A 107 -3.07 -6.47 -7.20
N GLY A 108 -2.39 -7.30 -6.42
CA GLY A 108 -1.20 -8.01 -6.88
C GLY A 108 -1.48 -9.40 -7.43
N HIS A 109 -2.48 -10.08 -6.87
CA HIS A 109 -2.73 -11.48 -7.19
C HIS A 109 -3.19 -11.69 -8.63
N LEU A 110 -4.10 -10.85 -9.09
CA LEU A 110 -4.68 -10.97 -10.44
C LEU A 110 -3.99 -10.06 -11.45
N HIS A 111 -3.01 -9.29 -11.03
CA HIS A 111 -2.22 -8.39 -11.87
C HIS A 111 -3.06 -7.39 -12.66
N HIS A 112 -4.17 -6.93 -12.07
CA HIS A 112 -4.99 -5.87 -12.67
C HIS A 112 -5.56 -4.99 -11.56
N GLU A 113 -6.03 -3.82 -11.94
CA GLU A 113 -6.65 -2.90 -11.00
C GLU A 113 -8.15 -2.85 -11.19
N ILE A 114 -8.86 -2.50 -10.12
CA ILE A 114 -10.30 -2.32 -10.13
C ILE A 114 -10.57 -0.89 -9.69
N ARG A 115 -11.29 -0.13 -10.51
CA ARG A 115 -11.64 1.26 -10.23
C ARG A 115 -13.12 1.40 -10.00
N THR A 116 -13.47 2.24 -9.03
CA THR A 116 -14.86 2.55 -8.73
C THR A 116 -15.01 4.05 -8.56
N GLU A 117 -15.90 4.63 -9.36
CA GLU A 117 -16.26 6.04 -9.23
C GLU A 117 -17.72 6.14 -8.82
N LEU A 118 -17.99 6.99 -7.85
CA LEU A 118 -19.36 7.28 -7.43
C LEU A 118 -19.60 8.76 -7.64
N SER A 119 -20.57 9.04 -8.44
CA SER A 119 -21.01 10.40 -8.70
C SER A 119 -22.00 10.88 -7.65
#